data_6d259280756510d769bdcec17f3b6123
#
_entry.id   6d259280756510d769bdcec17f3b6123
#
_cell.length_a   1.000
_cell.length_b   1.000
_cell.length_c   1.000
_cell.angle_alpha   90.00
_cell.angle_beta   90.00
_cell.angle_gamma   90.00
#
_symmetry.space_group_name_H-M   'P 1'
#
loop_
_entity.id
_entity.type
_entity.pdbx_description
1 polymer ?
#
loop_
_entity_poly.entity_id
_entity_poly.type
_entity_poly.pdbx_seq_one_letter_code
_entity_poly.pdbx_strand_id
1 'polypeptide(L)'
;MIDFDFVSPTKLFFGCEKEKEVGAIIKSYGFKKVLLHYGTGSIKASGLFDVIVNSLRQNNINYIELGGVRVNPTHSLVRAGVYLAQKEKVDMILAVGGGSVIDSAKSIAVGFYYDGDPFDFNMHKAKPKKALPLGVVLTLAAAGSELSASCVISDDETNTKRGFNSDINRPLFAVCNPELTYSVSKYQTGCGIVDIISHSFERYFSPSQHKELSDEFALSVIRHVVEVGKKAIDNPQDYESRASLMLASSFSHNGITGLGKKTSMPIHLLAHGLSALYPNIAHGAALSVLIPAWMAYVKDSDLDKFSEFGREVFKIHFVDKEQSANIGIRELRTFFKEVGMPLTLRELGITREDIPRLVDMITEKGTRVVGHSVRLLDGKDIEALLLSCL
;
A
#
# COMPACT_ATOMS: atom_id res chain seq x y z
N MET A 1 9.25 22.36 -9.90
CA MET A 1 7.95 21.64 -9.96
C MET A 1 7.69 21.28 -11.42
N ILE A 2 7.39 20.03 -11.71
CA ILE A 2 6.92 19.61 -13.06
C ILE A 2 5.41 19.76 -13.17
N ASP A 3 4.88 19.89 -14.38
CA ASP A 3 3.43 19.91 -14.61
C ASP A 3 2.78 18.59 -14.19
N PHE A 4 1.59 18.66 -13.62
CA PHE A 4 0.86 17.49 -13.15
C PHE A 4 -0.65 17.71 -13.19
N ASP A 5 -1.38 16.61 -13.32
CA ASP A 5 -2.81 16.55 -13.02
C ASP A 5 -3.01 15.83 -11.68
N PHE A 6 -3.89 16.33 -10.83
CA PHE A 6 -4.25 15.70 -9.56
C PHE A 6 -5.74 15.37 -9.50
N VAL A 7 -6.04 14.10 -9.32
CA VAL A 7 -7.40 13.58 -9.21
C VAL A 7 -7.50 12.73 -7.93
N SER A 8 -8.46 13.06 -7.06
CA SER A 8 -8.78 12.29 -5.84
C SER A 8 -10.29 12.31 -5.63
N PRO A 9 -11.09 11.63 -6.48
CA PRO A 9 -12.53 11.75 -6.54
C PRO A 9 -13.26 10.91 -5.49
N THR A 10 -12.58 10.01 -4.80
CA THR A 10 -13.16 9.08 -3.84
C THR A 10 -13.79 9.82 -2.68
N LYS A 11 -15.09 9.63 -2.44
CA LYS A 11 -15.77 10.19 -1.28
C LYS A 11 -15.43 9.37 -0.04
N LEU A 12 -14.86 10.03 0.97
CA LEU A 12 -14.47 9.39 2.23
C LEU A 12 -15.59 9.54 3.27
N PHE A 13 -16.12 8.41 3.77
CA PHE A 13 -17.03 8.33 4.90
C PHE A 13 -16.25 7.84 6.12
N PHE A 14 -15.88 8.75 6.99
CA PHE A 14 -14.98 8.48 8.11
C PHE A 14 -15.68 8.60 9.46
N GLY A 15 -15.45 7.64 10.36
CA GLY A 15 -15.95 7.67 11.73
C GLY A 15 -16.60 6.36 12.19
N CYS A 16 -16.99 6.32 13.47
CA CYS A 16 -17.60 5.15 14.07
C CYS A 16 -18.89 4.74 13.35
N GLU A 17 -19.12 3.43 13.25
CA GLU A 17 -20.35 2.81 12.71
C GLU A 17 -20.69 3.15 11.25
N LYS A 18 -19.79 3.79 10.49
CA LYS A 18 -20.04 4.17 9.10
C LYS A 18 -20.25 2.96 8.18
N GLU A 19 -19.73 1.79 8.50
CA GLU A 19 -19.98 0.55 7.78
C GLU A 19 -21.45 0.12 7.81
N LYS A 20 -22.20 0.51 8.83
CA LYS A 20 -23.65 0.25 8.92
C LYS A 20 -24.47 1.00 7.88
N GLU A 21 -23.92 2.11 7.36
CA GLU A 21 -24.57 2.96 6.35
C GLU A 21 -24.29 2.50 4.91
N VAL A 22 -23.44 1.47 4.70
CA VAL A 22 -22.94 1.11 3.36
C VAL A 22 -24.05 0.79 2.35
N GLY A 23 -25.12 0.13 2.78
CA GLY A 23 -26.28 -0.15 1.92
C GLY A 23 -27.01 1.12 1.46
N ALA A 24 -27.16 2.10 2.36
CA ALA A 24 -27.78 3.39 2.04
C ALA A 24 -26.86 4.21 1.10
N ILE A 25 -25.55 4.17 1.32
CA ILE A 25 -24.56 4.79 0.43
C ILE A 25 -24.68 4.20 -0.98
N ILE A 26 -24.65 2.87 -1.13
CA ILE A 26 -24.76 2.19 -2.42
C ILE A 26 -26.07 2.54 -3.11
N LYS A 27 -27.18 2.54 -2.37
CA LYS A 27 -28.51 2.92 -2.89
C LYS A 27 -28.54 4.35 -3.39
N SER A 28 -27.86 5.29 -2.75
CA SER A 28 -27.80 6.69 -3.17
C SER A 28 -27.12 6.90 -4.52
N TYR A 29 -26.23 5.97 -4.92
CA TYR A 29 -25.62 5.93 -6.25
C TYR A 29 -26.48 5.18 -7.29
N GLY A 30 -27.59 4.57 -6.89
CA GLY A 30 -28.54 3.88 -7.78
C GLY A 30 -28.20 2.43 -8.09
N PHE A 31 -27.17 1.84 -7.44
CA PHE A 31 -26.79 0.45 -7.63
C PHE A 31 -27.75 -0.51 -6.91
N LYS A 32 -27.91 -1.72 -7.48
CA LYS A 32 -28.90 -2.72 -7.02
C LYS A 32 -28.29 -4.08 -6.73
N LYS A 33 -27.16 -4.45 -7.35
CA LYS A 33 -26.54 -5.76 -7.18
C LYS A 33 -25.02 -5.63 -7.12
N VAL A 34 -24.41 -6.02 -5.99
CA VAL A 34 -22.98 -5.88 -5.77
C VAL A 34 -22.25 -7.22 -5.76
N LEU A 35 -21.00 -7.26 -6.22
CA LEU A 35 -20.05 -8.30 -5.88
C LEU A 35 -19.43 -7.95 -4.52
N LEU A 36 -19.80 -8.69 -3.46
CA LEU A 36 -19.22 -8.54 -2.13
C LEU A 36 -17.90 -9.32 -2.08
N HIS A 37 -16.78 -8.58 -2.19
CA HIS A 37 -15.44 -9.14 -2.30
C HIS A 37 -14.65 -8.95 -1.01
N TYR A 38 -14.03 -10.02 -0.47
CA TYR A 38 -13.38 -9.99 0.82
C TYR A 38 -12.26 -11.04 0.96
N GLY A 39 -11.52 -10.99 2.08
CA GLY A 39 -10.39 -11.87 2.39
C GLY A 39 -10.80 -13.30 2.75
N THR A 40 -9.92 -14.00 3.45
CA THR A 40 -10.11 -15.44 3.77
C THR A 40 -11.10 -15.73 4.88
N GLY A 41 -11.58 -14.74 5.64
CA GLY A 41 -12.60 -14.97 6.66
C GLY A 41 -12.59 -14.04 7.87
N SER A 42 -11.63 -13.12 7.99
CA SER A 42 -11.55 -12.21 9.14
C SER A 42 -12.83 -11.40 9.38
N ILE A 43 -13.48 -10.94 8.31
CA ILE A 43 -14.73 -10.17 8.40
C ILE A 43 -15.91 -11.02 8.88
N LYS A 44 -15.90 -12.33 8.62
CA LYS A 44 -16.91 -13.28 9.14
C LYS A 44 -16.65 -13.56 10.62
N ALA A 45 -15.40 -13.78 11.00
CA ALA A 45 -15.01 -14.01 12.39
C ALA A 45 -15.28 -12.81 13.31
N SER A 46 -15.14 -11.57 12.80
CA SER A 46 -15.41 -10.34 13.55
C SER A 46 -16.89 -9.92 13.58
N GLY A 47 -17.77 -10.59 12.81
CA GLY A 47 -19.17 -10.20 12.64
C GLY A 47 -19.42 -9.07 11.64
N LEU A 48 -18.36 -8.44 11.09
CA LEU A 48 -18.49 -7.36 10.12
C LEU A 48 -19.27 -7.80 8.86
N PHE A 49 -19.09 -9.05 8.44
CA PHE A 49 -19.82 -9.58 7.29
C PHE A 49 -21.35 -9.46 7.49
N ASP A 50 -21.86 -9.82 8.67
CA ASP A 50 -23.29 -9.76 8.97
C ASP A 50 -23.79 -8.31 9.03
N VAL A 51 -22.98 -7.39 9.57
CA VAL A 51 -23.29 -5.95 9.56
C VAL A 51 -23.46 -5.42 8.14
N ILE A 52 -22.51 -5.73 7.25
CA ILE A 52 -22.57 -5.34 5.84
C ILE A 52 -23.78 -5.93 5.14
N VAL A 53 -23.99 -7.25 5.27
CA VAL A 53 -25.14 -7.96 4.64
C VAL A 53 -26.48 -7.42 5.12
N ASN A 54 -26.61 -7.15 6.42
CA ASN A 54 -27.82 -6.56 6.97
C ASN A 54 -28.06 -5.15 6.40
N SER A 55 -27.01 -4.31 6.29
CA SER A 55 -27.11 -2.99 5.67
C SER A 55 -27.55 -3.07 4.21
N LEU A 56 -27.00 -4.02 3.44
CA LEU A 56 -27.40 -4.25 2.04
C LEU A 56 -28.88 -4.67 1.94
N ARG A 57 -29.31 -5.64 2.75
CA ARG A 57 -30.70 -6.15 2.76
C ARG A 57 -31.71 -5.07 3.12
N GLN A 58 -31.44 -4.27 4.16
CA GLN A 58 -32.31 -3.17 4.57
C GLN A 58 -32.52 -2.12 3.47
N ASN A 59 -31.57 -2.00 2.55
CA ASN A 59 -31.64 -1.06 1.43
C ASN A 59 -32.05 -1.71 0.12
N ASN A 60 -32.47 -3.01 0.11
CA ASN A 60 -32.85 -3.80 -1.06
C ASN A 60 -31.70 -3.92 -2.10
N ILE A 61 -30.47 -4.05 -1.64
CA ILE A 61 -29.30 -4.32 -2.48
C ILE A 61 -29.03 -5.83 -2.46
N ASN A 62 -29.06 -6.43 -3.64
CA ASN A 62 -28.67 -7.83 -3.82
C ASN A 62 -27.14 -7.95 -3.79
N TYR A 63 -26.64 -9.11 -3.39
CA TYR A 63 -25.20 -9.36 -3.41
C TYR A 63 -24.85 -10.79 -3.82
N ILE A 64 -23.68 -10.94 -4.39
CA ILE A 64 -23.02 -12.23 -4.67
C ILE A 64 -21.67 -12.19 -3.96
N GLU A 65 -21.30 -13.29 -3.29
CA GLU A 65 -20.06 -13.38 -2.52
C GLU A 65 -18.89 -13.87 -3.37
N LEU A 66 -17.74 -13.23 -3.19
CA LEU A 66 -16.43 -13.71 -3.62
C LEU A 66 -15.41 -13.47 -2.51
N GLY A 67 -15.18 -14.47 -1.68
CA GLY A 67 -14.13 -14.46 -0.65
C GLY A 67 -12.82 -15.06 -1.14
N GLY A 68 -11.83 -15.15 -0.24
CA GLY A 68 -10.61 -15.92 -0.48
C GLY A 68 -9.38 -15.10 -0.88
N VAL A 69 -9.44 -13.75 -0.84
CA VAL A 69 -8.27 -12.92 -1.10
C VAL A 69 -7.21 -13.16 -0.03
N ARG A 70 -6.03 -13.58 -0.46
CA ARG A 70 -4.84 -13.77 0.38
C ARG A 70 -4.00 -12.48 0.41
N VAL A 71 -3.03 -12.44 1.32
CA VAL A 71 -1.91 -11.48 1.23
C VAL A 71 -1.24 -11.69 -0.14
N ASN A 72 -0.94 -10.60 -0.86
CA ASN A 72 -0.53 -10.63 -2.27
C ASN A 72 -1.64 -11.25 -3.16
N PRO A 73 -2.66 -10.46 -3.57
CA PRO A 73 -3.83 -10.95 -4.28
C PRO A 73 -3.43 -11.59 -5.61
N THR A 74 -4.06 -12.73 -5.92
CA THR A 74 -3.68 -13.57 -7.05
C THR A 74 -4.50 -13.29 -8.30
N HIS A 75 -3.86 -13.44 -9.44
CA HIS A 75 -4.45 -13.30 -10.75
C HIS A 75 -5.56 -14.35 -11.01
N SER A 76 -5.37 -15.58 -10.54
CA SER A 76 -6.38 -16.64 -10.65
C SER A 76 -7.71 -16.24 -10.01
N LEU A 77 -7.68 -15.62 -8.81
CA LEU A 77 -8.90 -15.15 -8.14
C LEU A 77 -9.52 -13.95 -8.88
N VAL A 78 -8.71 -13.07 -9.46
CA VAL A 78 -9.20 -11.97 -10.30
C VAL A 78 -9.98 -12.50 -11.50
N ARG A 79 -9.43 -13.46 -12.25
CA ARG A 79 -10.12 -14.11 -13.37
C ARG A 79 -11.47 -14.71 -12.95
N ALA A 80 -11.48 -15.44 -11.83
CA ALA A 80 -12.73 -15.99 -11.28
C ALA A 80 -13.74 -14.89 -10.92
N GLY A 81 -13.25 -13.77 -10.36
CA GLY A 81 -14.07 -12.61 -10.01
C GLY A 81 -14.67 -11.92 -11.22
N VAL A 82 -13.90 -11.73 -12.29
CA VAL A 82 -14.39 -11.16 -13.57
C VAL A 82 -15.49 -12.04 -14.14
N TYR A 83 -15.24 -13.36 -14.24
CA TYR A 83 -16.25 -14.32 -14.73
C TYR A 83 -17.55 -14.27 -13.90
N LEU A 84 -17.42 -14.29 -12.58
CA LEU A 84 -18.57 -14.27 -11.67
C LEU A 84 -19.36 -12.96 -11.80
N ALA A 85 -18.65 -11.82 -11.81
CA ALA A 85 -19.26 -10.49 -11.94
C ALA A 85 -20.06 -10.35 -13.25
N GLN A 86 -19.50 -10.84 -14.37
CA GLN A 86 -20.14 -10.83 -15.68
C GLN A 86 -21.35 -11.75 -15.74
N LYS A 87 -21.20 -13.01 -15.29
CA LYS A 87 -22.27 -14.01 -15.22
C LYS A 87 -23.47 -13.52 -14.43
N GLU A 88 -23.23 -12.95 -13.28
CA GLU A 88 -24.23 -12.47 -12.34
C GLU A 88 -24.73 -11.05 -12.67
N LYS A 89 -24.14 -10.38 -13.65
CA LYS A 89 -24.48 -9.03 -14.08
C LYS A 89 -24.53 -8.03 -12.92
N VAL A 90 -23.48 -8.05 -12.09
CA VAL A 90 -23.36 -7.07 -11.00
C VAL A 90 -23.15 -5.68 -11.56
N ASP A 91 -23.65 -4.67 -10.87
CA ASP A 91 -23.51 -3.26 -11.28
C ASP A 91 -22.46 -2.49 -10.48
N MET A 92 -21.91 -3.12 -9.41
CA MET A 92 -20.88 -2.55 -8.56
C MET A 92 -20.07 -3.65 -7.85
N ILE A 93 -18.84 -3.34 -7.42
CA ILE A 93 -18.06 -4.18 -6.50
C ILE A 93 -18.00 -3.47 -5.14
N LEU A 94 -18.21 -4.22 -4.05
CA LEU A 94 -17.97 -3.76 -2.68
C LEU A 94 -16.81 -4.57 -2.10
N ALA A 95 -15.66 -3.94 -1.96
CA ALA A 95 -14.46 -4.52 -1.34
C ALA A 95 -14.50 -4.30 0.18
N VAL A 96 -14.49 -5.37 0.96
CA VAL A 96 -14.46 -5.32 2.43
C VAL A 96 -13.16 -5.95 2.93
N GLY A 97 -12.17 -5.13 3.26
CA GLY A 97 -10.84 -5.62 3.62
C GLY A 97 -9.75 -4.55 3.60
N GLY A 98 -8.51 -5.00 3.61
CA GLY A 98 -7.31 -4.17 3.43
C GLY A 98 -6.89 -4.07 1.95
N GLY A 99 -5.69 -3.51 1.71
CA GLY A 99 -5.14 -3.23 0.38
C GLY A 99 -5.21 -4.39 -0.61
N SER A 100 -4.91 -5.63 -0.19
CA SER A 100 -4.99 -6.82 -1.06
C SER A 100 -6.39 -7.06 -1.62
N VAL A 101 -7.43 -6.90 -0.78
CA VAL A 101 -8.83 -7.05 -1.20
C VAL A 101 -9.21 -5.93 -2.17
N ILE A 102 -8.79 -4.71 -1.88
CA ILE A 102 -9.07 -3.54 -2.71
C ILE A 102 -8.40 -3.68 -4.08
N ASP A 103 -7.13 -4.08 -4.13
CA ASP A 103 -6.40 -4.27 -5.39
C ASP A 103 -6.99 -5.40 -6.25
N SER A 104 -7.38 -6.52 -5.61
CA SER A 104 -8.12 -7.58 -6.29
C SER A 104 -9.44 -7.06 -6.89
N ALA A 105 -10.20 -6.27 -6.11
CA ALA A 105 -11.45 -5.65 -6.57
C ALA A 105 -11.24 -4.66 -7.72
N LYS A 106 -10.17 -3.84 -7.68
CA LYS A 106 -9.81 -2.93 -8.78
C LYS A 106 -9.52 -3.69 -10.06
N SER A 107 -8.73 -4.78 -9.96
CA SER A 107 -8.41 -5.61 -11.12
C SER A 107 -9.65 -6.29 -11.71
N ILE A 108 -10.57 -6.79 -10.86
CA ILE A 108 -11.87 -7.31 -11.31
C ILE A 108 -12.69 -6.22 -11.99
N ALA A 109 -12.73 -5.00 -11.42
CA ALA A 109 -13.51 -3.88 -11.95
C ALA A 109 -13.08 -3.48 -13.36
N VAL A 110 -11.78 -3.36 -13.63
CA VAL A 110 -11.27 -3.05 -14.97
C VAL A 110 -11.39 -4.24 -15.92
N GLY A 111 -11.19 -5.45 -15.42
CA GLY A 111 -11.31 -6.69 -16.18
C GLY A 111 -12.74 -6.97 -16.66
N PHE A 112 -13.76 -6.48 -15.95
CA PHE A 112 -15.17 -6.69 -16.30
C PHE A 112 -15.54 -6.23 -17.73
N TYR A 113 -14.94 -5.15 -18.21
CA TYR A 113 -15.20 -4.57 -19.54
C TYR A 113 -14.06 -4.85 -20.55
N TYR A 114 -13.15 -5.75 -20.22
CA TYR A 114 -12.00 -6.07 -21.07
C TYR A 114 -12.12 -7.48 -21.64
N ASP A 115 -11.96 -7.61 -22.96
CA ASP A 115 -12.06 -8.91 -23.65
C ASP A 115 -10.78 -9.77 -23.51
N GLY A 116 -9.69 -9.18 -23.00
CA GLY A 116 -8.42 -9.86 -22.76
C GLY A 116 -8.27 -10.31 -21.29
N ASP A 117 -7.03 -10.67 -20.95
CA ASP A 117 -6.69 -11.06 -19.59
C ASP A 117 -6.49 -9.81 -18.68
N PRO A 118 -7.14 -9.71 -17.50
CA PRO A 118 -6.96 -8.57 -16.60
C PRO A 118 -5.52 -8.26 -16.23
N PHE A 119 -4.63 -9.26 -16.21
CA PHE A 119 -3.22 -9.09 -15.90
C PHE A 119 -2.44 -8.34 -17.01
N ASP A 120 -3.00 -8.20 -18.21
CA ASP A 120 -2.40 -7.39 -19.28
C ASP A 120 -2.20 -5.94 -18.86
N PHE A 121 -3.05 -5.40 -17.96
CA PHE A 121 -2.86 -4.07 -17.40
C PHE A 121 -1.62 -4.00 -16.52
N ASN A 122 -1.38 -5.01 -15.67
CA ASN A 122 -0.20 -5.12 -14.83
C ASN A 122 1.08 -5.35 -15.65
N MET A 123 0.96 -6.00 -16.80
CA MET A 123 2.04 -6.21 -17.75
C MET A 123 2.25 -5.02 -18.71
N HIS A 124 1.48 -3.94 -18.57
CA HIS A 124 1.50 -2.77 -19.46
C HIS A 124 1.24 -3.07 -20.94
N LYS A 125 0.59 -4.21 -21.25
CA LYS A 125 0.18 -4.60 -22.61
C LYS A 125 -1.09 -3.88 -23.06
N ALA A 126 -1.93 -3.45 -22.09
CA ALA A 126 -3.16 -2.72 -22.34
C ALA A 126 -3.34 -1.59 -21.31
N LYS A 127 -4.26 -0.66 -21.60
CA LYS A 127 -4.69 0.39 -20.66
C LYS A 127 -6.18 0.25 -20.42
N PRO A 128 -6.68 0.32 -19.16
CA PRO A 128 -8.10 0.24 -18.87
C PRO A 128 -8.82 1.48 -19.40
N LYS A 129 -9.98 1.28 -20.03
CA LYS A 129 -10.82 2.36 -20.56
C LYS A 129 -12.09 2.56 -19.74
N LYS A 130 -12.51 1.53 -19.01
CA LYS A 130 -13.73 1.50 -18.20
C LYS A 130 -13.55 0.51 -17.04
N ALA A 131 -14.22 0.77 -15.93
CA ALA A 131 -14.29 -0.12 -14.79
C ALA A 131 -15.71 -0.19 -14.24
N LEU A 132 -16.05 -1.30 -13.56
CA LEU A 132 -17.20 -1.31 -12.67
C LEU A 132 -16.97 -0.31 -11.53
N PRO A 133 -18.01 0.40 -11.08
CA PRO A 133 -17.93 1.18 -9.87
C PRO A 133 -17.45 0.35 -8.68
N LEU A 134 -16.57 0.92 -7.87
CA LEU A 134 -15.98 0.26 -6.70
C LEU A 134 -16.28 1.07 -5.43
N GLY A 135 -16.81 0.41 -4.40
CA GLY A 135 -16.89 0.92 -3.04
C GLY A 135 -15.99 0.10 -2.12
N VAL A 136 -15.50 0.73 -1.07
CA VAL A 136 -14.59 0.11 -0.11
C VAL A 136 -15.12 0.24 1.32
N VAL A 137 -15.01 -0.81 2.12
CA VAL A 137 -15.04 -0.77 3.58
C VAL A 137 -13.66 -1.21 4.07
N LEU A 138 -12.89 -0.26 4.59
CA LEU A 138 -11.49 -0.48 4.98
C LEU A 138 -11.41 -1.15 6.35
N THR A 139 -10.62 -2.23 6.46
CA THR A 139 -10.41 -2.96 7.72
C THR A 139 -8.96 -2.97 8.20
N LEU A 140 -8.04 -2.41 7.43
CA LEU A 140 -6.61 -2.36 7.74
C LEU A 140 -5.99 -1.08 7.17
N ALA A 141 -5.45 -0.22 8.02
CA ALA A 141 -4.69 0.96 7.62
C ALA A 141 -3.26 0.55 7.23
N ALA A 142 -2.91 0.66 5.96
CA ALA A 142 -1.58 0.34 5.42
C ALA A 142 -1.34 1.02 4.06
N ALA A 143 -1.71 0.34 2.97
CA ALA A 143 -1.37 0.71 1.59
C ALA A 143 -2.09 1.96 1.04
N GLY A 144 -3.14 2.47 1.70
CA GLY A 144 -3.92 3.61 1.17
C GLY A 144 -4.65 3.31 -0.15
N SER A 145 -4.89 2.02 -0.44
CA SER A 145 -5.47 1.60 -1.72
C SER A 145 -6.90 2.14 -1.92
N GLU A 146 -7.61 2.45 -0.84
CA GLU A 146 -8.97 3.02 -0.87
C GLU A 146 -9.04 4.42 -1.49
N LEU A 147 -7.93 5.16 -1.53
CA LEU A 147 -7.84 6.46 -2.22
C LEU A 147 -6.84 6.47 -3.37
N SER A 148 -6.16 5.37 -3.68
CA SER A 148 -5.09 5.35 -4.67
C SER A 148 -5.55 4.92 -6.07
N ALA A 149 -4.78 5.30 -7.07
CA ALA A 149 -4.90 4.85 -8.46
C ALA A 149 -4.18 3.52 -8.72
N SER A 150 -3.40 3.04 -7.74
CA SER A 150 -2.56 1.84 -7.87
C SER A 150 -3.37 0.56 -7.75
N CYS A 151 -2.93 -0.48 -8.48
CA CYS A 151 -3.45 -1.83 -8.39
C CYS A 151 -2.29 -2.81 -8.59
N VAL A 152 -1.99 -3.62 -7.57
CA VAL A 152 -0.87 -4.57 -7.58
C VAL A 152 -1.39 -5.98 -7.47
N ILE A 153 -1.09 -6.83 -8.46
CA ILE A 153 -1.53 -8.23 -8.51
C ILE A 153 -0.30 -9.14 -8.67
N SER A 154 -0.38 -10.32 -8.07
CA SER A 154 0.59 -11.39 -8.25
C SER A 154 0.05 -12.43 -9.22
N ASP A 155 0.84 -12.77 -10.21
CA ASP A 155 0.58 -13.93 -11.06
C ASP A 155 1.11 -15.17 -10.35
N ASP A 156 0.20 -16.03 -9.94
CA ASP A 156 0.47 -17.26 -9.21
C ASP A 156 1.02 -18.39 -10.10
N GLU A 157 0.97 -18.23 -11.43
CA GLU A 157 1.58 -19.17 -12.38
C GLU A 157 3.06 -18.84 -12.63
N THR A 158 3.39 -17.55 -12.78
CA THR A 158 4.75 -17.07 -13.13
C THR A 158 5.55 -16.53 -11.95
N ASN A 159 4.93 -16.44 -10.75
CA ASN A 159 5.50 -15.78 -9.56
C ASN A 159 5.91 -14.32 -9.83
N THR A 160 5.15 -13.63 -10.65
CA THR A 160 5.41 -12.23 -11.01
C THR A 160 4.46 -11.32 -10.25
N LYS A 161 4.99 -10.31 -9.52
CA LYS A 161 4.19 -9.29 -8.83
C LYS A 161 4.40 -7.94 -9.52
N ARG A 162 3.34 -7.38 -10.09
CA ARG A 162 3.39 -6.12 -10.83
C ARG A 162 2.21 -5.23 -10.51
N GLY A 163 2.44 -3.91 -10.58
CA GLY A 163 1.43 -2.90 -10.41
C GLY A 163 1.19 -2.09 -11.66
N PHE A 164 0.01 -1.50 -11.77
CA PHE A 164 -0.28 -0.42 -12.71
C PHE A 164 -1.07 0.68 -12.02
N ASN A 165 -1.00 1.89 -12.58
CA ASN A 165 -1.73 3.07 -12.08
C ASN A 165 -2.73 3.54 -13.14
N SER A 166 -3.95 3.82 -12.71
CA SER A 166 -4.97 4.45 -13.52
C SER A 166 -6.00 5.14 -12.63
N ASP A 167 -6.42 6.35 -12.95
CA ASP A 167 -7.45 7.04 -12.17
C ASP A 167 -8.82 6.32 -12.20
N ILE A 168 -9.03 5.46 -13.21
CA ILE A 168 -10.21 4.57 -13.28
C ILE A 168 -10.25 3.57 -12.12
N ASN A 169 -9.10 3.23 -11.52
CA ASN A 169 -9.03 2.33 -10.36
C ASN A 169 -9.53 2.97 -9.06
N ARG A 170 -9.66 4.30 -9.00
CA ARG A 170 -10.05 4.99 -7.75
C ARG A 170 -11.49 4.64 -7.39
N PRO A 171 -11.74 4.18 -6.15
CA PRO A 171 -13.10 3.88 -5.70
C PRO A 171 -14.02 5.11 -5.74
N LEU A 172 -15.32 4.90 -5.92
CA LEU A 172 -16.33 5.96 -5.79
C LEU A 172 -16.41 6.48 -4.35
N PHE A 173 -16.32 5.54 -3.39
CA PHE A 173 -16.33 5.87 -1.98
C PHE A 173 -15.48 4.88 -1.19
N ALA A 174 -15.03 5.34 -0.03
CA ALA A 174 -14.40 4.52 1.00
C ALA A 174 -15.07 4.79 2.35
N VAL A 175 -15.46 3.72 3.03
CA VAL A 175 -15.97 3.72 4.41
C VAL A 175 -14.82 3.34 5.33
N CYS A 176 -14.48 4.23 6.24
CA CYS A 176 -13.34 4.14 7.15
C CYS A 176 -13.81 4.31 8.60
N ASN A 177 -14.10 3.19 9.28
CA ASN A 177 -14.32 3.18 10.73
C ASN A 177 -13.05 2.68 11.42
N PRO A 178 -12.34 3.51 12.21
CA PRO A 178 -11.12 3.12 12.91
C PRO A 178 -11.28 1.88 13.81
N GLU A 179 -12.46 1.67 14.38
CA GLU A 179 -12.75 0.54 15.28
C GLU A 179 -12.64 -0.82 14.55
N LEU A 180 -12.85 -0.87 13.23
CA LEU A 180 -12.69 -2.08 12.43
C LEU A 180 -11.22 -2.58 12.42
N THR A 181 -10.27 -1.73 12.82
CA THR A 181 -8.84 -2.09 12.92
C THR A 181 -8.44 -2.61 14.31
N TYR A 182 -9.32 -2.59 15.32
CA TYR A 182 -8.99 -3.02 16.68
C TYR A 182 -8.59 -4.50 16.78
N SER A 183 -9.16 -5.35 15.93
CA SER A 183 -8.86 -6.79 15.87
C SER A 183 -7.60 -7.11 15.06
N VAL A 184 -6.98 -6.13 14.39
CA VAL A 184 -5.75 -6.32 13.64
C VAL A 184 -4.60 -6.60 14.58
N SER A 185 -3.83 -7.67 14.30
CA SER A 185 -2.70 -8.04 15.14
C SER A 185 -1.64 -6.94 15.22
N LYS A 186 -0.84 -6.92 16.29
CA LYS A 186 0.27 -5.98 16.45
C LYS A 186 1.25 -6.04 15.27
N TYR A 187 1.55 -7.25 14.79
CA TYR A 187 2.41 -7.46 13.62
C TYR A 187 1.83 -6.82 12.35
N GLN A 188 0.55 -7.05 12.05
CA GLN A 188 -0.09 -6.44 10.88
C GLN A 188 -0.24 -4.92 11.01
N THR A 189 -0.47 -4.42 12.22
CA THR A 189 -0.48 -2.97 12.51
C THR A 189 0.90 -2.37 12.26
N GLY A 190 1.98 -3.02 12.73
CA GLY A 190 3.35 -2.61 12.45
C GLY A 190 3.68 -2.61 10.95
N CYS A 191 3.28 -3.67 10.24
CA CYS A 191 3.40 -3.71 8.77
C CYS A 191 2.69 -2.52 8.11
N GLY A 192 1.48 -2.19 8.57
CA GLY A 192 0.71 -1.04 8.06
C GLY A 192 1.43 0.29 8.33
N ILE A 193 1.95 0.48 9.55
CA ILE A 193 2.72 1.68 9.93
C ILE A 193 3.92 1.89 8.99
N VAL A 194 4.70 0.84 8.75
CA VAL A 194 5.85 0.91 7.84
C VAL A 194 5.41 1.21 6.41
N ASP A 195 4.32 0.63 5.94
CA ASP A 195 3.80 0.81 4.59
C ASP A 195 3.31 2.26 4.37
N ILE A 196 2.59 2.85 5.34
CA ILE A 196 2.19 4.26 5.33
C ILE A 196 3.42 5.18 5.23
N ILE A 197 4.42 4.93 6.07
CA ILE A 197 5.68 5.70 6.04
C ILE A 197 6.33 5.56 4.67
N SER A 198 6.46 4.35 4.14
CA SER A 198 7.19 4.06 2.90
C SER A 198 6.62 4.81 1.69
N HIS A 199 5.31 4.89 1.56
CA HIS A 199 4.65 5.60 0.47
C HIS A 199 4.98 7.11 0.45
N SER A 200 4.95 7.76 1.62
CA SER A 200 5.34 9.17 1.74
C SER A 200 6.85 9.35 1.61
N PHE A 201 7.63 8.44 2.19
CA PHE A 201 9.08 8.43 2.18
C PHE A 201 9.65 8.39 0.75
N GLU A 202 9.24 7.44 -0.08
CA GLU A 202 9.76 7.33 -1.44
C GLU A 202 9.37 8.52 -2.32
N ARG A 203 8.18 9.10 -2.09
CA ARG A 203 7.80 10.34 -2.77
C ARG A 203 8.59 11.54 -2.29
N TYR A 204 8.89 11.63 -0.99
CA TYR A 204 9.78 12.65 -0.45
C TYR A 204 11.17 12.58 -1.10
N PHE A 205 11.76 11.37 -1.19
CA PHE A 205 13.06 11.15 -1.82
C PHE A 205 13.02 11.08 -3.36
N SER A 206 11.87 11.28 -3.98
CA SER A 206 11.80 11.42 -5.44
C SER A 206 12.45 12.72 -5.89
N PRO A 207 13.11 12.75 -7.08
CA PRO A 207 13.86 13.91 -7.53
C PRO A 207 13.00 15.16 -7.65
N SER A 208 13.51 16.29 -7.13
CA SER A 208 12.96 17.63 -7.34
C SER A 208 14.11 18.63 -7.33
N GLN A 209 13.97 19.73 -8.09
CA GLN A 209 14.97 20.80 -8.12
C GLN A 209 14.90 21.72 -6.90
N HIS A 210 13.76 21.73 -6.23
CA HIS A 210 13.48 22.62 -5.10
C HIS A 210 12.69 21.83 -4.05
N LYS A 211 12.62 22.38 -2.83
CA LYS A 211 11.69 21.89 -1.80
C LYS A 211 10.27 22.21 -2.24
N GLU A 212 9.47 21.18 -2.43
CA GLU A 212 8.09 21.28 -2.89
C GLU A 212 7.11 21.23 -1.71
N LEU A 213 5.93 21.82 -1.85
CA LEU A 213 4.88 21.69 -0.84
C LEU A 213 4.52 20.22 -0.56
N SER A 214 4.65 19.36 -1.56
CA SER A 214 4.45 17.91 -1.41
C SER A 214 5.50 17.24 -0.51
N ASP A 215 6.71 17.83 -0.35
CA ASP A 215 7.69 17.37 0.63
C ASP A 215 7.19 17.60 2.06
N GLU A 216 6.59 18.77 2.32
CA GLU A 216 6.00 19.06 3.64
C GLU A 216 4.83 18.12 3.97
N PHE A 217 3.98 17.82 2.98
CA PHE A 217 2.92 16.82 3.17
C PHE A 217 3.50 15.44 3.50
N ALA A 218 4.53 15.00 2.77
CA ALA A 218 5.17 13.73 3.01
C ALA A 218 5.82 13.64 4.39
N LEU A 219 6.62 14.65 4.77
CA LEU A 219 7.27 14.73 6.08
C LEU A 219 6.25 14.81 7.23
N SER A 220 5.15 15.55 7.03
CA SER A 220 4.08 15.67 8.03
C SER A 220 3.39 14.33 8.28
N VAL A 221 3.08 13.56 7.22
CA VAL A 221 2.51 12.21 7.34
C VAL A 221 3.48 11.30 8.09
N ILE A 222 4.76 11.26 7.69
CA ILE A 222 5.76 10.39 8.32
C ILE A 222 5.92 10.73 9.80
N ARG A 223 6.11 12.01 10.14
CA ARG A 223 6.27 12.48 11.52
C ARG A 223 5.08 12.10 12.39
N HIS A 224 3.85 12.35 11.89
CA HIS A 224 2.64 12.02 12.64
C HIS A 224 2.51 10.51 12.86
N VAL A 225 2.82 9.68 11.86
CA VAL A 225 2.79 8.22 12.00
C VAL A 225 3.84 7.72 13.00
N VAL A 226 5.03 8.34 13.05
CA VAL A 226 6.03 8.03 14.08
C VAL A 226 5.51 8.38 15.48
N GLU A 227 4.84 9.51 15.65
CA GLU A 227 4.27 9.94 16.94
C GLU A 227 3.15 9.01 17.45
N VAL A 228 2.24 8.55 16.58
CA VAL A 228 1.06 7.77 17.00
C VAL A 228 1.24 6.26 16.86
N GLY A 229 2.21 5.81 16.06
CA GLY A 229 2.35 4.40 15.68
C GLY A 229 2.61 3.48 16.87
N LYS A 230 3.56 3.86 17.74
CA LYS A 230 3.84 3.09 18.95
C LYS A 230 2.61 3.02 19.88
N LYS A 231 1.87 4.11 20.03
CA LYS A 231 0.65 4.13 20.84
C LYS A 231 -0.41 3.17 20.30
N ALA A 232 -0.58 3.08 18.97
CA ALA A 232 -1.50 2.14 18.35
C ALA A 232 -1.08 0.66 18.54
N ILE A 233 0.22 0.38 18.67
CA ILE A 233 0.74 -0.97 18.98
C ILE A 233 0.51 -1.31 20.46
N ASP A 234 0.82 -0.38 21.37
CA ASP A 234 0.73 -0.59 22.81
C ASP A 234 -0.73 -0.66 23.27
N ASN A 235 -1.59 0.19 22.70
CA ASN A 235 -3.03 0.23 22.97
C ASN A 235 -3.85 0.05 21.67
N PRO A 236 -4.10 -1.20 21.24
CA PRO A 236 -4.78 -1.50 19.98
C PRO A 236 -6.20 -0.93 19.84
N GLN A 237 -6.84 -0.56 20.95
CA GLN A 237 -8.19 0.00 20.98
C GLN A 237 -8.23 1.53 21.19
N ASP A 238 -7.08 2.22 21.11
CA ASP A 238 -7.04 3.67 21.15
C ASP A 238 -7.58 4.26 19.84
N TYR A 239 -8.79 4.79 19.90
CA TYR A 239 -9.51 5.31 18.74
C TYR A 239 -8.69 6.36 17.98
N GLU A 240 -8.12 7.32 18.70
CA GLU A 240 -7.43 8.48 18.09
C GLU A 240 -6.18 8.04 17.31
N SER A 241 -5.36 7.13 17.86
CA SER A 241 -4.20 6.63 17.13
C SER A 241 -4.61 5.75 15.94
N ARG A 242 -5.68 4.93 16.06
CA ARG A 242 -6.21 4.15 14.93
C ARG A 242 -6.81 5.03 13.85
N ALA A 243 -7.54 6.08 14.23
CA ALA A 243 -8.11 7.07 13.31
C ALA A 243 -7.00 7.83 12.58
N SER A 244 -5.98 8.28 13.30
CA SER A 244 -4.80 8.93 12.73
C SER A 244 -4.06 8.05 11.73
N LEU A 245 -3.80 6.78 12.06
CA LEU A 245 -3.16 5.84 11.14
C LEU A 245 -4.02 5.57 9.89
N MET A 246 -5.34 5.42 10.07
CA MET A 246 -6.26 5.18 8.95
C MET A 246 -6.30 6.36 7.98
N LEU A 247 -6.35 7.59 8.50
CA LEU A 247 -6.33 8.79 7.68
C LEU A 247 -4.96 9.00 7.02
N ALA A 248 -3.86 8.78 7.76
CA ALA A 248 -2.51 8.84 7.22
C ALA A 248 -2.29 7.81 6.09
N SER A 249 -2.82 6.58 6.23
CA SER A 249 -2.82 5.57 5.17
C SER A 249 -3.43 6.11 3.89
N SER A 250 -4.63 6.65 3.98
CA SER A 250 -5.36 7.22 2.84
C SER A 250 -4.55 8.31 2.12
N PHE A 251 -3.98 9.26 2.86
CA PHE A 251 -3.24 10.39 2.27
C PHE A 251 -1.80 10.06 1.87
N SER A 252 -1.17 9.05 2.44
CA SER A 252 0.18 8.63 2.04
C SER A 252 0.24 8.16 0.59
N HIS A 253 -0.88 7.63 0.04
CA HIS A 253 -0.90 7.01 -1.30
C HIS A 253 -1.93 7.60 -2.29
N ASN A 254 -2.69 8.63 -1.92
CA ASN A 254 -3.64 9.27 -2.86
C ASN A 254 -2.96 10.14 -3.94
N GLY A 255 -1.66 10.40 -3.81
CA GLY A 255 -0.85 11.19 -4.75
C GLY A 255 -0.39 12.55 -4.20
N ILE A 256 -1.00 13.07 -3.14
CA ILE A 256 -0.71 14.42 -2.62
C ILE A 256 0.74 14.59 -2.16
N THR A 257 1.36 13.54 -1.62
CA THR A 257 2.75 13.54 -1.13
C THR A 257 3.81 13.54 -2.23
N GLY A 258 3.40 13.49 -3.50
CA GLY A 258 4.30 13.44 -4.66
C GLY A 258 3.98 14.44 -5.76
N LEU A 259 3.12 15.43 -5.50
CA LEU A 259 2.72 16.44 -6.50
C LEU A 259 3.93 17.21 -7.02
N GLY A 260 3.96 17.45 -8.32
CA GLY A 260 5.00 18.22 -8.98
C GLY A 260 6.35 17.51 -9.10
N LYS A 261 6.41 16.18 -8.83
CA LYS A 261 7.60 15.35 -8.91
C LYS A 261 7.45 14.19 -9.87
N LYS A 262 8.56 13.73 -10.43
CA LYS A 262 8.63 12.42 -11.08
C LYS A 262 8.83 11.36 -10.01
N THR A 263 7.71 10.85 -9.47
CA THR A 263 7.76 9.86 -8.38
C THR A 263 8.43 8.56 -8.80
N SER A 264 9.22 8.00 -7.90
CA SER A 264 9.90 6.73 -8.05
C SER A 264 9.76 5.93 -6.75
N MET A 265 9.58 4.62 -6.89
CA MET A 265 9.33 3.70 -5.76
C MET A 265 10.36 2.57 -5.76
N PRO A 266 11.68 2.88 -5.60
CA PRO A 266 12.75 1.88 -5.69
C PRO A 266 12.64 0.81 -4.62
N ILE A 267 12.29 1.17 -3.39
CA ILE A 267 12.22 0.23 -2.27
C ILE A 267 11.02 -0.71 -2.43
N HIS A 268 9.89 -0.19 -2.92
CA HIS A 268 8.76 -1.05 -3.29
C HIS A 268 9.12 -2.05 -4.39
N LEU A 269 9.93 -1.66 -5.38
CA LEU A 269 10.40 -2.58 -6.42
C LEU A 269 11.28 -3.69 -5.83
N LEU A 270 12.19 -3.36 -4.89
CA LEU A 270 12.97 -4.34 -4.14
C LEU A 270 12.05 -5.28 -3.35
N ALA A 271 11.08 -4.73 -2.62
CA ALA A 271 10.11 -5.51 -1.83
C ALA A 271 9.21 -6.40 -2.70
N HIS A 272 8.86 -5.98 -3.91
CA HIS A 272 8.13 -6.82 -4.87
C HIS A 272 8.95 -8.03 -5.30
N GLY A 273 10.26 -7.87 -5.52
CA GLY A 273 11.17 -8.99 -5.81
C GLY A 273 11.23 -9.99 -4.64
N LEU A 274 11.32 -9.51 -3.40
CA LEU A 274 11.25 -10.36 -2.22
C LEU A 274 9.91 -11.11 -2.15
N SER A 275 8.79 -10.40 -2.30
CA SER A 275 7.44 -10.99 -2.22
C SER A 275 7.16 -12.00 -3.33
N ALA A 276 7.80 -11.86 -4.51
CA ALA A 276 7.67 -12.80 -5.61
C ALA A 276 8.31 -14.15 -5.28
N LEU A 277 9.46 -14.15 -4.59
CA LEU A 277 10.15 -15.38 -4.18
C LEU A 277 9.66 -15.91 -2.83
N TYR A 278 9.21 -15.04 -1.93
CA TYR A 278 8.76 -15.35 -0.58
C TYR A 278 7.36 -14.78 -0.34
N PRO A 279 6.31 -15.38 -0.92
CA PRO A 279 4.96 -14.80 -0.91
C PRO A 279 4.32 -14.69 0.49
N ASN A 280 4.89 -15.39 1.49
CA ASN A 280 4.43 -15.34 2.88
C ASN A 280 5.03 -14.16 3.67
N ILE A 281 6.04 -13.46 3.15
CA ILE A 281 6.60 -12.28 3.79
C ILE A 281 5.62 -11.12 3.59
N ALA A 282 5.17 -10.54 4.72
CA ALA A 282 4.31 -9.37 4.69
C ALA A 282 5.05 -8.16 4.09
N HIS A 283 4.36 -7.36 3.27
CA HIS A 283 4.97 -6.26 2.53
C HIS A 283 5.67 -5.26 3.44
N GLY A 284 4.99 -4.80 4.51
CA GLY A 284 5.59 -3.88 5.48
C GLY A 284 6.81 -4.44 6.21
N ALA A 285 6.88 -5.76 6.42
CA ALA A 285 8.04 -6.40 7.01
C ALA A 285 9.25 -6.41 6.05
N ALA A 286 9.04 -6.58 4.75
CA ALA A 286 10.11 -6.41 3.77
C ALA A 286 10.60 -4.95 3.71
N LEU A 287 9.66 -3.99 3.73
CA LEU A 287 9.98 -2.56 3.69
C LEU A 287 10.75 -2.12 4.95
N SER A 288 10.45 -2.63 6.14
CA SER A 288 11.15 -2.25 7.38
C SER A 288 12.64 -2.61 7.38
N VAL A 289 13.01 -3.66 6.65
CA VAL A 289 14.42 -4.04 6.43
C VAL A 289 15.06 -3.18 5.35
N LEU A 290 14.34 -3.00 4.22
CA LEU A 290 14.90 -2.36 3.02
C LEU A 290 15.05 -0.84 3.14
N ILE A 291 14.13 -0.14 3.82
CA ILE A 291 14.17 1.33 3.93
C ILE A 291 15.46 1.82 4.60
N PRO A 292 15.82 1.38 5.83
CA PRO A 292 17.05 1.85 6.47
C PRO A 292 18.32 1.44 5.73
N ALA A 293 18.32 0.26 5.10
CA ALA A 293 19.44 -0.23 4.30
C ALA A 293 19.64 0.65 3.04
N TRP A 294 18.56 0.96 2.34
CA TRP A 294 18.57 1.85 1.18
C TRP A 294 19.06 3.25 1.59
N MET A 295 18.52 3.82 2.68
CA MET A 295 18.96 5.11 3.19
C MET A 295 20.47 5.14 3.44
N ALA A 296 21.00 4.15 4.16
CA ALA A 296 22.42 4.05 4.46
C ALA A 296 23.28 3.93 3.20
N TYR A 297 22.78 3.22 2.18
CA TYR A 297 23.48 2.97 0.93
C TYR A 297 23.57 4.20 0.01
N VAL A 298 22.51 5.04 -0.02
CA VAL A 298 22.42 6.14 -0.99
C VAL A 298 22.57 7.54 -0.38
N LYS A 299 22.66 7.69 0.97
CA LYS A 299 22.61 8.99 1.66
C LYS A 299 23.63 10.02 1.15
N ASP A 300 24.82 9.54 0.75
CA ASP A 300 25.90 10.43 0.28
C ASP A 300 25.61 11.07 -1.08
N SER A 301 24.61 10.57 -1.81
CA SER A 301 24.16 11.13 -3.08
C SER A 301 23.29 12.40 -2.91
N ASP A 302 22.67 12.59 -1.75
CA ASP A 302 21.88 13.80 -1.41
C ASP A 302 21.84 14.02 0.11
N LEU A 303 23.02 14.27 0.68
CA LEU A 303 23.18 14.39 2.14
C LEU A 303 22.29 15.48 2.76
N ASP A 304 21.96 16.54 2.01
CA ASP A 304 21.09 17.62 2.47
C ASP A 304 19.68 17.09 2.76
N LYS A 305 19.14 16.31 1.85
CA LYS A 305 17.80 15.75 1.95
C LYS A 305 17.67 14.70 3.07
N PHE A 306 18.70 13.86 3.25
CA PHE A 306 18.75 12.90 4.36
C PHE A 306 18.92 13.60 5.72
N SER A 307 19.71 14.66 5.79
CA SER A 307 19.84 15.50 6.97
C SER A 307 18.53 16.22 7.30
N GLU A 308 17.84 16.78 6.30
CA GLU A 308 16.52 17.40 6.47
C GLU A 308 15.51 16.40 7.01
N PHE A 309 15.45 15.17 6.46
CA PHE A 309 14.59 14.10 6.96
C PHE A 309 14.81 13.86 8.46
N GLY A 310 16.06 13.72 8.90
CA GLY A 310 16.39 13.56 10.32
C GLY A 310 15.90 14.70 11.19
N ARG A 311 16.10 15.94 10.75
CA ARG A 311 15.65 17.14 11.48
C ARG A 311 14.13 17.23 11.57
N GLU A 312 13.45 17.03 10.46
CA GLU A 312 12.00 17.27 10.38
C GLU A 312 11.18 16.14 11.03
N VAL A 313 11.63 14.89 10.87
CA VAL A 313 10.88 13.74 11.41
C VAL A 313 11.24 13.48 12.87
N PHE A 314 12.54 13.50 13.22
CA PHE A 314 13.02 13.09 14.55
C PHE A 314 13.52 14.27 15.41
N LYS A 315 13.33 15.52 14.95
CA LYS A 315 13.73 16.73 15.68
C LYS A 315 15.22 16.76 16.04
N ILE A 316 16.07 16.29 15.13
CA ILE A 316 17.51 16.22 15.32
C ILE A 316 18.12 17.59 15.00
N HIS A 317 18.76 18.23 15.98
CA HIS A 317 19.30 19.58 15.86
C HIS A 317 20.85 19.58 15.89
N PHE A 318 21.48 18.88 14.95
CA PHE A 318 22.93 18.93 14.76
C PHE A 318 23.30 19.83 13.58
N VAL A 319 24.44 20.51 13.69
CA VAL A 319 24.97 21.36 12.60
C VAL A 319 25.55 20.49 11.49
N ASP A 320 26.17 19.38 11.85
CA ASP A 320 26.75 18.44 10.91
C ASP A 320 25.67 17.61 10.20
N LYS A 321 25.65 17.72 8.86
CA LYS A 321 24.64 17.07 8.02
C LYS A 321 24.76 15.56 8.01
N GLU A 322 25.98 15.04 8.02
CA GLU A 322 26.24 13.61 8.02
C GLU A 322 25.78 12.97 9.33
N GLN A 323 26.09 13.61 10.45
CA GLN A 323 25.60 13.18 11.76
C GLN A 323 24.07 13.20 11.81
N SER A 324 23.43 14.28 11.32
CA SER A 324 21.96 14.37 11.27
C SER A 324 21.34 13.27 10.44
N ALA A 325 21.90 12.97 9.27
CA ALA A 325 21.44 11.89 8.39
C ALA A 325 21.60 10.51 9.07
N ASN A 326 22.78 10.22 9.62
CA ASN A 326 23.06 8.95 10.29
C ASN A 326 22.18 8.71 11.52
N ILE A 327 21.94 9.75 12.32
CA ILE A 327 21.02 9.66 13.46
C ILE A 327 19.58 9.45 12.97
N GLY A 328 19.13 10.19 11.94
CA GLY A 328 17.80 10.00 11.36
C GLY A 328 17.53 8.57 10.87
N ILE A 329 18.53 7.94 10.22
CA ILE A 329 18.45 6.54 9.79
C ILE A 329 18.36 5.61 11.01
N ARG A 330 19.18 5.85 12.03
CA ARG A 330 19.16 5.05 13.26
C ARG A 330 17.83 5.16 14.01
N GLU A 331 17.28 6.36 14.14
CA GLU A 331 15.99 6.59 14.82
C GLU A 331 14.83 5.93 14.06
N LEU A 332 14.82 5.99 12.73
CA LEU A 332 13.82 5.27 11.93
C LEU A 332 13.92 3.76 12.13
N ARG A 333 15.13 3.22 12.14
CA ARG A 333 15.36 1.79 12.41
C ARG A 333 14.90 1.39 13.83
N THR A 334 15.18 2.24 14.82
CA THR A 334 14.74 2.06 16.20
C THR A 334 13.21 2.06 16.29
N PHE A 335 12.56 3.01 15.64
CA PHE A 335 11.10 3.08 15.57
C PHE A 335 10.49 1.81 14.94
N PHE A 336 11.07 1.30 13.84
CA PHE A 336 10.58 0.06 13.23
C PHE A 336 10.70 -1.14 14.19
N LYS A 337 11.77 -1.21 14.98
CA LYS A 337 11.91 -2.21 16.04
C LYS A 337 10.83 -2.05 17.12
N GLU A 338 10.56 -0.83 17.57
CA GLU A 338 9.54 -0.52 18.59
C GLU A 338 8.12 -0.89 18.17
N VAL A 339 7.81 -0.80 16.88
CA VAL A 339 6.52 -1.26 16.33
C VAL A 339 6.52 -2.75 15.95
N GLY A 340 7.56 -3.50 16.36
CA GLY A 340 7.62 -4.96 16.25
C GLY A 340 7.99 -5.48 14.85
N MET A 341 8.72 -4.69 14.06
CA MET A 341 9.12 -5.07 12.72
C MET A 341 10.53 -5.67 12.67
N PRO A 342 10.79 -6.62 11.75
CA PRO A 342 12.12 -7.17 11.51
C PRO A 342 13.05 -6.08 10.96
N LEU A 343 14.36 -6.22 11.26
CA LEU A 343 15.39 -5.27 10.85
C LEU A 343 16.47 -5.88 9.96
N THR A 344 16.39 -7.20 9.71
CA THR A 344 17.34 -7.93 8.87
C THR A 344 16.61 -8.92 7.96
N LEU A 345 17.24 -9.28 6.84
CA LEU A 345 16.73 -10.31 5.93
C LEU A 345 16.71 -11.69 6.61
N ARG A 346 17.65 -11.95 7.55
CA ARG A 346 17.68 -13.21 8.33
C ARG A 346 16.43 -13.38 9.19
N GLU A 347 15.93 -12.30 9.79
CA GLU A 347 14.66 -12.34 10.55
C GLU A 347 13.46 -12.67 9.66
N LEU A 348 13.58 -12.45 8.34
CA LEU A 348 12.61 -12.85 7.33
C LEU A 348 12.84 -14.25 6.77
N GLY A 349 13.88 -14.96 7.25
CA GLY A 349 14.25 -16.30 6.76
C GLY A 349 15.04 -16.30 5.46
N ILE A 350 15.58 -15.16 5.06
CA ILE A 350 16.39 -15.00 3.83
C ILE A 350 17.87 -15.09 4.21
N THR A 351 18.62 -15.88 3.45
CA THR A 351 20.04 -16.15 3.71
C THR A 351 20.92 -15.55 2.59
N ARG A 352 22.24 -15.66 2.75
CA ARG A 352 23.20 -15.17 1.76
C ARG A 352 23.07 -15.91 0.41
N GLU A 353 22.71 -17.16 0.45
CA GLU A 353 22.55 -18.04 -0.71
C GLU A 353 21.36 -17.61 -1.59
N ASP A 354 20.40 -16.90 -1.02
CA ASP A 354 19.21 -16.39 -1.73
C ASP A 354 19.50 -15.09 -2.52
N ILE A 355 20.55 -14.35 -2.15
CA ILE A 355 20.82 -13.01 -2.69
C ILE A 355 20.99 -13.00 -4.21
N PRO A 356 21.75 -13.89 -4.85
CA PRO A 356 21.88 -13.88 -6.31
C PRO A 356 20.54 -14.04 -7.03
N ARG A 357 19.68 -14.93 -6.52
CA ARG A 357 18.33 -15.15 -7.07
C ARG A 357 17.42 -13.92 -6.89
N LEU A 358 17.53 -13.24 -5.76
CA LEU A 358 16.81 -12.00 -5.51
C LEU A 358 17.26 -10.88 -6.46
N VAL A 359 18.56 -10.72 -6.67
CA VAL A 359 19.12 -9.75 -7.62
C VAL A 359 18.61 -10.02 -9.02
N ASP A 360 18.65 -11.27 -9.50
CA ASP A 360 18.13 -11.67 -10.80
C ASP A 360 16.63 -11.35 -10.95
N MET A 361 15.84 -11.61 -9.91
CA MET A 361 14.41 -11.32 -9.91
C MET A 361 14.13 -9.81 -9.96
N ILE A 362 14.83 -9.02 -9.15
CA ILE A 362 14.65 -7.57 -9.07
C ILE A 362 15.10 -6.88 -10.34
N THR A 363 16.23 -7.31 -10.91
CA THR A 363 16.84 -6.72 -12.11
C THR A 363 16.32 -7.31 -13.42
N GLU A 364 15.38 -8.25 -13.36
CA GLU A 364 14.92 -8.99 -14.54
C GLU A 364 16.13 -9.58 -15.31
N LYS A 365 16.99 -10.30 -14.59
CA LYS A 365 18.25 -10.91 -15.07
C LYS A 365 19.21 -9.86 -15.64
N GLY A 366 19.37 -8.73 -14.96
CA GLY A 366 20.32 -7.67 -15.33
C GLY A 366 19.85 -6.70 -16.41
N THR A 367 18.61 -6.85 -16.91
CA THR A 367 18.06 -5.95 -17.93
C THR A 367 17.45 -4.67 -17.36
N ARG A 368 17.21 -4.62 -16.04
CA ARG A 368 16.55 -3.54 -15.35
C ARG A 368 17.46 -2.90 -14.31
N VAL A 369 17.47 -1.56 -14.27
CA VAL A 369 17.97 -0.77 -13.15
C VAL A 369 16.81 -0.31 -12.29
N VAL A 370 17.06 -0.13 -10.98
CA VAL A 370 16.04 0.24 -10.01
C VAL A 370 16.23 1.69 -9.58
N GLY A 371 15.15 2.45 -9.56
CA GLY A 371 15.10 3.82 -9.08
C GLY A 371 15.07 4.86 -10.20
N HIS A 372 14.75 6.05 -9.84
CA HIS A 372 14.95 7.34 -10.45
C HIS A 372 14.97 8.38 -9.32
N SER A 373 15.14 7.90 -8.08
CA SER A 373 15.16 8.74 -6.88
C SER A 373 16.56 9.38 -6.71
N VAL A 374 17.11 9.30 -5.52
CA VAL A 374 18.42 9.89 -5.20
C VAL A 374 19.55 9.28 -6.06
N ARG A 375 19.46 7.98 -6.35
CA ARG A 375 20.45 7.24 -7.15
C ARG A 375 19.81 6.06 -7.91
N LEU A 376 20.27 5.81 -9.13
CA LEU A 376 19.99 4.59 -9.86
C LEU A 376 20.82 3.43 -9.29
N LEU A 377 20.21 2.27 -9.11
CA LEU A 377 20.85 1.07 -8.59
C LEU A 377 20.89 -0.01 -9.66
N ASP A 378 22.07 -0.47 -10.02
CA ASP A 378 22.28 -1.63 -10.87
C ASP A 378 22.28 -2.94 -10.03
N GLY A 379 22.56 -4.07 -10.69
CA GLY A 379 22.58 -5.38 -10.01
C GLY A 379 23.63 -5.47 -8.89
N LYS A 380 24.78 -4.83 -9.07
CA LYS A 380 25.86 -4.83 -8.05
C LYS A 380 25.48 -3.96 -6.84
N ASP A 381 24.87 -2.80 -7.09
CA ASP A 381 24.35 -1.95 -6.04
C ASP A 381 23.28 -2.69 -5.22
N ILE A 382 22.36 -3.38 -5.90
CA ILE A 382 21.28 -4.15 -5.25
C ILE A 382 21.85 -5.30 -4.44
N GLU A 383 22.84 -6.03 -4.97
CA GLU A 383 23.52 -7.10 -4.23
C GLU A 383 24.20 -6.57 -2.96
N ALA A 384 24.96 -5.47 -3.07
CA ALA A 384 25.62 -4.84 -1.95
C ALA A 384 24.61 -4.35 -0.88
N LEU A 385 23.50 -3.75 -1.31
CA LEU A 385 22.43 -3.31 -0.42
C LEU A 385 21.80 -4.51 0.32
N LEU A 386 21.42 -5.57 -0.39
CA LEU A 386 20.82 -6.76 0.22
C LEU A 386 21.79 -7.46 1.18
N LEU A 387 23.08 -7.55 0.85
CA LEU A 387 24.11 -8.08 1.74
C LEU A 387 24.28 -7.24 3.01
N SER A 388 24.09 -5.93 2.95
CA SER A 388 24.21 -5.02 4.11
C SER A 388 23.08 -5.17 5.12
N CYS A 389 21.97 -5.78 4.76
CA CYS A 389 20.81 -5.99 5.63
C CYS A 389 20.55 -7.48 5.96
N LEU A 390 21.55 -8.37 5.77
CA LEU A 390 21.56 -9.74 6.29
C LEU A 390 21.80 -9.77 7.84
#